data_d4b82b61162c0c8f77aeb13e516ffab2
#
_entry.id   d4b82b61162c0c8f77aeb13e516ffab2
#
_cell.length_a   1.000
_cell.length_b   1.000
_cell.length_c   1.000
_cell.angle_alpha   90.00
_cell.angle_beta   90.00
_cell.angle_gamma   90.00
#
_symmetry.space_group_name_H-M   'P 1'
#
loop_
_entity.id
_entity.type
_entity.pdbx_description
1 polymer ?
#
loop_
_entity_poly.entity_id
_entity_poly.type
_entity_poly.pdbx_seq_one_letter_code
_entity_poly.pdbx_strand_id
1 'polypeptide(L)'
;MFFNPETPQQICPRVWLGPHNALLNNTDNYGSNFLVQRNIKIIINCGTTLPFLDLIENNRDVAISSDVLILSLDPFFQSHDELAGNFTRKYSRILANYLNYFYKSNPNAAKLIHQLPNSTDRIQISSPILCGANLMMQFFSLIRLINLFKLINQEMEVLIISQDGNDNLLTGLMIAYLMDTYRYNLLNSFNMIKSRRPSIYDWSSVEYDALLKQFYTQNCEIKCTPLMDTIKRSSQEDDSELMAGGDRKRRFLH
;
A
#
# COMPACT_ATOMS: atom_id res chain seq x y z
N MET A 1 -8.06 -21.58 16.92
CA MET A 1 -7.64 -21.81 15.52
C MET A 1 -6.12 -21.90 15.54
N PHE A 2 -5.53 -23.02 15.11
CA PHE A 2 -4.08 -23.15 15.09
C PHE A 2 -3.53 -22.32 13.95
N PHE A 3 -2.48 -21.54 14.21
CA PHE A 3 -1.75 -20.79 13.20
C PHE A 3 -1.01 -21.76 12.28
N ASN A 4 -1.14 -21.57 10.96
CA ASN A 4 -0.38 -22.32 9.96
C ASN A 4 0.45 -21.32 9.13
N PRO A 5 1.79 -21.34 9.18
CA PRO A 5 2.65 -20.43 8.44
C PRO A 5 2.55 -20.60 6.92
N GLU A 6 2.16 -21.79 6.43
CA GLU A 6 2.02 -22.10 5.01
C GLU A 6 0.76 -21.49 4.38
N THR A 7 -0.14 -20.94 5.19
CA THR A 7 -1.37 -20.32 4.69
C THR A 7 -1.31 -18.80 4.84
N PRO A 8 -1.96 -18.04 3.94
CA PRO A 8 -2.08 -16.59 4.11
C PRO A 8 -2.93 -16.22 5.32
N GLN A 9 -2.54 -15.14 6.00
CA GLN A 9 -3.28 -14.55 7.10
C GLN A 9 -3.77 -13.15 6.75
N GLN A 10 -5.01 -12.86 7.09
CA GLN A 10 -5.57 -11.52 6.95
C GLN A 10 -5.05 -10.62 8.07
N ILE A 11 -4.24 -9.64 7.73
CA ILE A 11 -3.68 -8.68 8.67
C ILE A 11 -4.68 -7.57 9.01
N CYS A 12 -5.30 -7.03 7.99
CA CYS A 12 -6.35 -6.02 8.12
C CYS A 12 -7.39 -6.24 7.01
N PRO A 13 -8.53 -5.55 7.04
CA PRO A 13 -9.59 -5.77 6.05
C PRO A 13 -9.09 -5.73 4.61
N ARG A 14 -9.25 -6.84 3.89
CA ARG A 14 -8.90 -7.02 2.49
C ARG A 14 -7.41 -7.00 2.16
N VAL A 15 -6.51 -7.17 3.15
CA VAL A 15 -5.07 -7.30 2.94
C VAL A 15 -4.54 -8.53 3.68
N TRP A 16 -3.89 -9.39 2.92
CA TRP A 16 -3.36 -10.67 3.34
C TRP A 16 -1.85 -10.71 3.23
N LEU A 17 -1.19 -11.39 4.15
CA LEU A 17 0.22 -11.78 4.05
C LEU A 17 0.35 -13.27 3.96
N GLY A 18 1.27 -13.76 3.13
CA GLY A 18 1.49 -15.19 2.97
C GLY A 18 2.79 -15.57 2.28
N PRO A 19 3.08 -16.89 2.25
CA PRO A 19 4.18 -17.45 1.48
C PRO A 19 3.81 -17.59 0.00
N HIS A 20 4.81 -17.87 -0.85
CA HIS A 20 4.60 -18.20 -2.26
C HIS A 20 3.68 -19.41 -2.47
N ASN A 21 3.65 -20.35 -1.51
CA ASN A 21 2.75 -21.51 -1.54
C ASN A 21 1.26 -21.12 -1.60
N ALA A 22 0.91 -19.89 -1.23
CA ALA A 22 -0.45 -19.37 -1.37
C ALA A 22 -0.94 -19.29 -2.82
N LEU A 23 -0.02 -19.31 -3.78
CA LEU A 23 -0.32 -19.29 -5.23
C LEU A 23 -0.63 -20.68 -5.79
N LEU A 24 -0.28 -21.74 -5.07
CA LEU A 24 -0.45 -23.11 -5.53
C LEU A 24 -1.91 -23.56 -5.36
N ASN A 25 -2.41 -24.27 -6.36
CA ASN A 25 -3.68 -24.99 -6.27
C ASN A 25 -3.51 -26.22 -5.38
N ASN A 26 -3.70 -26.08 -4.09
CA ASN A 26 -3.74 -27.22 -3.19
C ASN A 26 -5.06 -27.96 -3.37
N THR A 27 -5.04 -29.01 -4.20
CA THR A 27 -6.18 -29.91 -4.43
C THR A 27 -6.57 -30.73 -3.20
N ASP A 28 -5.70 -30.83 -2.21
CA ASP A 28 -5.87 -31.70 -1.05
C ASP A 28 -6.84 -31.20 0.02
N ASN A 29 -7.19 -29.91 -0.01
CA ASN A 29 -8.13 -29.30 0.93
C ASN A 29 -9.24 -28.51 0.21
N TYR A 30 -10.25 -29.22 -0.29
CA TYR A 30 -11.51 -28.64 -0.78
C TYR A 30 -11.52 -27.97 -2.17
N GLY A 31 -10.58 -28.25 -3.06
CA GLY A 31 -10.74 -27.97 -4.51
C GLY A 31 -10.89 -26.50 -4.92
N SER A 32 -10.60 -25.54 -4.07
CA SER A 32 -10.79 -24.13 -4.35
C SER A 32 -9.51 -23.34 -4.14
N ASN A 33 -9.09 -22.68 -5.22
CA ASN A 33 -7.95 -21.76 -5.21
C ASN A 33 -8.21 -20.60 -4.24
N PHE A 34 -7.31 -20.38 -3.26
CA PHE A 34 -7.38 -19.26 -2.31
C PHE A 34 -7.59 -17.91 -3.01
N LEU A 35 -6.89 -17.68 -4.13
CA LEU A 35 -6.97 -16.43 -4.89
C LEU A 35 -8.39 -16.16 -5.40
N VAL A 36 -9.07 -17.20 -5.87
CA VAL A 36 -10.46 -17.11 -6.36
C VAL A 36 -11.44 -16.95 -5.21
N GLN A 37 -11.30 -17.76 -4.16
CA GLN A 37 -12.19 -17.67 -2.98
C GLN A 37 -12.19 -16.29 -2.32
N ARG A 38 -11.01 -15.65 -2.27
CA ARG A 38 -10.81 -14.33 -1.66
C ARG A 38 -10.90 -13.18 -2.65
N ASN A 39 -11.22 -13.45 -3.93
CA ASN A 39 -11.23 -12.42 -4.97
C ASN A 39 -9.96 -11.56 -4.97
N ILE A 40 -8.79 -12.22 -4.85
CA ILE A 40 -7.49 -11.55 -4.91
C ILE A 40 -7.29 -10.99 -6.31
N LYS A 41 -7.11 -9.67 -6.41
CA LYS A 41 -6.91 -8.97 -7.68
C LYS A 41 -5.55 -8.28 -7.78
N ILE A 42 -4.85 -8.15 -6.67
CA ILE A 42 -3.48 -7.64 -6.63
C ILE A 42 -2.62 -8.62 -5.84
N ILE A 43 -1.51 -9.01 -6.42
CA ILE A 43 -0.45 -9.78 -5.76
C ILE A 43 0.81 -8.92 -5.77
N ILE A 44 1.45 -8.75 -4.61
CA ILE A 44 2.69 -8.03 -4.46
C ILE A 44 3.72 -8.99 -3.88
N ASN A 45 4.70 -9.39 -4.71
CA ASN A 45 5.86 -10.11 -4.23
C ASN A 45 6.84 -9.15 -3.56
N CYS A 46 7.29 -9.47 -2.36
CA CYS A 46 8.33 -8.76 -1.62
C CYS A 46 9.54 -9.68 -1.43
N GLY A 47 10.53 -9.56 -2.32
CA GLY A 47 11.72 -10.42 -2.31
C GLY A 47 12.32 -10.58 -3.70
N THR A 48 13.16 -11.59 -3.86
CA THR A 48 13.86 -11.84 -5.12
C THR A 48 12.90 -12.11 -6.28
N THR A 49 13.05 -11.33 -7.35
CA THR A 49 12.13 -11.35 -8.48
C THR A 49 12.26 -12.61 -9.32
N LEU A 50 13.47 -13.02 -9.72
CA LEU A 50 13.62 -14.13 -10.66
C LEU A 50 13.06 -15.47 -10.17
N PRO A 51 13.31 -15.93 -8.93
CA PRO A 51 12.69 -17.16 -8.42
C PRO A 51 11.16 -17.05 -8.36
N PHE A 52 10.61 -15.89 -8.09
CA PHE A 52 9.18 -15.65 -8.13
C PHE A 52 8.61 -15.74 -9.54
N LEU A 53 9.30 -15.16 -10.56
CA LEU A 53 8.88 -15.27 -11.96
C LEU A 53 8.91 -16.70 -12.46
N ASP A 54 9.96 -17.44 -12.09
CA ASP A 54 10.06 -18.88 -12.42
C ASP A 54 8.90 -19.68 -11.82
N LEU A 55 8.53 -19.39 -10.57
CA LEU A 55 7.37 -20.01 -9.92
C LEU A 55 6.07 -19.75 -10.70
N ILE A 56 5.79 -18.52 -11.09
CA ILE A 56 4.50 -18.18 -11.72
C ILE A 56 4.40 -18.55 -13.19
N GLU A 57 5.51 -18.67 -13.89
CA GLU A 57 5.52 -19.00 -15.34
C GLU A 57 5.74 -20.50 -15.60
N ASN A 58 6.53 -21.19 -14.79
CA ASN A 58 6.94 -22.56 -15.02
C ASN A 58 6.22 -23.59 -14.13
N ASN A 59 5.57 -23.19 -13.05
CA ASN A 59 4.86 -24.12 -12.19
C ASN A 59 3.41 -24.29 -12.66
N ARG A 60 3.05 -25.52 -13.04
CA ARG A 60 1.71 -25.88 -13.55
C ARG A 60 0.62 -25.82 -12.46
N ASP A 61 1.01 -25.89 -11.20
CA ASP A 61 0.08 -25.85 -10.08
C ASP A 61 -0.31 -24.41 -9.71
N VAL A 62 0.32 -23.40 -10.32
CA VAL A 62 -0.04 -22.00 -10.14
C VAL A 62 -1.12 -21.62 -11.15
N ALA A 63 -2.32 -21.27 -10.65
CA ALA A 63 -3.41 -20.79 -11.48
C ALA A 63 -3.82 -19.38 -11.06
N ILE A 64 -3.27 -18.40 -11.75
CA ILE A 64 -3.58 -16.98 -11.55
C ILE A 64 -4.45 -16.50 -12.72
N SER A 65 -5.60 -15.90 -12.40
CA SER A 65 -6.50 -15.34 -13.40
C SER A 65 -5.82 -14.19 -14.17
N SER A 66 -6.14 -14.05 -15.45
CA SER A 66 -5.53 -13.05 -16.35
C SER A 66 -5.84 -11.60 -15.99
N ASP A 67 -6.81 -11.37 -15.11
CA ASP A 67 -7.20 -10.05 -14.62
C ASP A 67 -6.49 -9.67 -13.29
N VAL A 68 -5.69 -10.55 -12.72
CA VAL A 68 -4.90 -10.27 -11.51
C VAL A 68 -3.67 -9.45 -11.87
N LEU A 69 -3.50 -8.32 -11.20
CA LEU A 69 -2.29 -7.52 -11.28
C LEU A 69 -1.21 -8.12 -10.37
N ILE A 70 -0.06 -8.43 -10.96
CA ILE A 70 1.10 -8.89 -10.20
C ILE A 70 2.20 -7.82 -10.26
N LEU A 71 2.74 -7.50 -9.10
CA LEU A 71 3.87 -6.59 -8.91
C LEU A 71 4.98 -7.32 -8.15
N SER A 72 6.23 -6.97 -8.41
CA SER A 72 7.37 -7.47 -7.65
C SER A 72 8.18 -6.31 -7.09
N LEU A 73 8.33 -6.26 -5.79
CA LEU A 73 9.17 -5.32 -5.07
C LEU A 73 10.50 -5.99 -4.74
N ASP A 74 11.53 -5.61 -5.48
CA ASP A 74 12.89 -6.12 -5.33
C ASP A 74 13.89 -4.96 -5.54
N PRO A 75 14.30 -4.30 -4.45
CA PRO A 75 15.19 -3.13 -4.54
C PRO A 75 16.52 -3.40 -5.25
N PHE A 76 16.97 -4.66 -5.24
CA PHE A 76 18.28 -5.08 -5.78
C PHE A 76 18.18 -5.71 -7.16
N PHE A 77 16.99 -5.77 -7.76
CA PHE A 77 16.80 -6.36 -9.08
C PHE A 77 17.58 -5.63 -10.17
N GLN A 78 18.41 -6.35 -10.91
CA GLN A 78 19.27 -5.81 -11.97
C GLN A 78 19.30 -6.67 -13.25
N SER A 79 18.41 -7.66 -13.37
CA SER A 79 18.44 -8.59 -14.48
C SER A 79 17.77 -8.04 -15.74
N HIS A 80 18.38 -8.36 -16.90
CA HIS A 80 17.79 -8.19 -18.23
C HIS A 80 17.28 -9.52 -18.81
N ASP A 81 16.85 -10.43 -17.96
CA ASP A 81 16.34 -11.76 -18.33
C ASP A 81 15.07 -11.64 -19.19
N GLU A 82 14.90 -12.59 -20.10
CA GLU A 82 13.72 -12.68 -20.97
C GLU A 82 12.43 -12.85 -20.17
N LEU A 83 12.46 -13.63 -19.07
CA LEU A 83 11.31 -13.80 -18.17
C LEU A 83 10.88 -12.46 -17.58
N ALA A 84 11.83 -11.65 -17.12
CA ALA A 84 11.54 -10.32 -16.59
C ALA A 84 10.97 -9.38 -17.66
N GLY A 85 11.47 -9.49 -18.89
CA GLY A 85 10.97 -8.73 -20.05
C GLY A 85 9.51 -9.09 -20.38
N ASN A 86 9.18 -10.36 -20.42
CA ASN A 86 7.84 -10.86 -20.68
C ASN A 86 6.87 -10.47 -19.57
N PHE A 87 7.26 -10.66 -18.31
CA PHE A 87 6.52 -10.23 -17.14
C PHE A 87 6.22 -8.73 -17.17
N THR A 88 7.25 -7.92 -17.41
CA THR A 88 7.11 -6.46 -17.48
C THR A 88 6.11 -6.06 -18.57
N ARG A 89 6.21 -6.63 -19.76
CA ARG A 89 5.28 -6.33 -20.87
C ARG A 89 3.83 -6.68 -20.54
N LYS A 90 3.60 -7.88 -19.97
CA LYS A 90 2.28 -8.38 -19.58
C LYS A 90 1.63 -7.50 -18.51
N TYR A 91 2.34 -7.32 -17.40
CA TYR A 91 1.76 -6.65 -16.23
C TYR A 91 1.79 -5.12 -16.30
N SER A 92 2.66 -4.51 -17.11
CA SER A 92 2.54 -3.06 -17.42
C SER A 92 1.24 -2.74 -18.13
N ARG A 93 0.79 -3.62 -19.03
CA ARG A 93 -0.51 -3.45 -19.71
C ARG A 93 -1.69 -3.57 -18.73
N ILE A 94 -1.64 -4.55 -17.84
CA ILE A 94 -2.67 -4.75 -16.82
C ILE A 94 -2.69 -3.54 -15.87
N LEU A 95 -1.54 -3.11 -15.37
CA LEU A 95 -1.40 -1.94 -14.50
C LEU A 95 -1.96 -0.67 -15.17
N ALA A 96 -1.62 -0.42 -16.44
CA ALA A 96 -2.12 0.72 -17.18
C ALA A 96 -3.66 0.67 -17.32
N ASN A 97 -4.24 -0.51 -17.58
CA ASN A 97 -5.69 -0.69 -17.66
C ASN A 97 -6.37 -0.37 -16.32
N TYR A 98 -5.81 -0.86 -15.22
CA TYR A 98 -6.32 -0.60 -13.88
C TYR A 98 -6.24 0.89 -13.54
N LEU A 99 -5.12 1.54 -13.77
CA LEU A 99 -4.96 2.97 -13.53
C LEU A 99 -5.91 3.82 -14.39
N ASN A 100 -6.02 3.48 -15.67
CA ASN A 100 -6.97 4.16 -16.56
C ASN A 100 -8.43 4.00 -16.12
N TYR A 101 -8.80 2.79 -15.70
CA TYR A 101 -10.14 2.55 -15.15
C TYR A 101 -10.37 3.39 -13.88
N PHE A 102 -9.41 3.40 -12.97
CA PHE A 102 -9.47 4.22 -11.76
C PHE A 102 -9.72 5.70 -12.08
N TYR A 103 -8.88 6.30 -12.92
CA TYR A 103 -8.99 7.72 -13.25
C TYR A 103 -10.27 8.07 -14.00
N LYS A 104 -10.81 7.15 -14.79
CA LYS A 104 -12.10 7.35 -15.49
C LYS A 104 -13.30 7.21 -14.56
N SER A 105 -13.26 6.26 -13.65
CA SER A 105 -14.40 5.92 -12.78
C SER A 105 -14.52 6.82 -11.56
N ASN A 106 -13.45 7.52 -11.19
CA ASN A 106 -13.45 8.38 -10.02
C ASN A 106 -12.99 9.82 -10.36
N PRO A 107 -13.93 10.76 -10.57
CA PRO A 107 -13.59 12.15 -10.90
C PRO A 107 -12.82 12.86 -9.78
N ASN A 108 -12.85 12.34 -8.56
CA ASN A 108 -12.10 12.87 -7.43
C ASN A 108 -10.74 12.14 -7.23
N ALA A 109 -10.35 11.26 -8.14
CA ALA A 109 -9.09 10.51 -8.02
C ALA A 109 -7.88 11.44 -7.81
N ALA A 110 -7.80 12.52 -8.58
CA ALA A 110 -6.76 13.53 -8.42
C ALA A 110 -6.74 14.14 -7.01
N LYS A 111 -7.92 14.50 -6.47
CA LYS A 111 -8.03 15.08 -5.11
C LYS A 111 -7.58 14.11 -4.03
N LEU A 112 -7.92 12.82 -4.17
CA LEU A 112 -7.48 11.79 -3.22
C LEU A 112 -5.96 11.62 -3.22
N ILE A 113 -5.34 11.71 -4.40
CA ILE A 113 -3.88 11.66 -4.55
C ILE A 113 -3.22 12.89 -3.93
N HIS A 114 -3.80 14.08 -4.10
CA HIS A 114 -3.28 15.35 -3.56
C HIS A 114 -3.34 15.45 -2.03
N GLN A 115 -4.13 14.64 -1.35
CA GLN A 115 -4.18 14.62 0.11
C GLN A 115 -2.93 14.02 0.76
N LEU A 116 -1.99 13.50 -0.03
CA LEU A 116 -0.77 12.88 0.46
C LEU A 116 0.40 13.88 0.30
N PRO A 117 1.24 14.07 1.34
CA PRO A 117 2.45 14.89 1.22
C PRO A 117 3.33 14.36 0.09
N ASN A 118 4.06 15.23 -0.60
CA ASN A 118 4.90 14.89 -1.74
C ASN A 118 4.16 14.20 -2.91
N SER A 119 2.87 14.52 -3.06
CA SER A 119 2.07 13.93 -4.12
C SER A 119 2.45 14.51 -5.48
N THR A 120 2.81 13.65 -6.39
CA THR A 120 2.65 13.90 -7.82
C THR A 120 1.21 13.57 -8.22
N ASP A 121 0.70 14.19 -9.25
CA ASP A 121 -0.69 14.04 -9.72
C ASP A 121 -1.06 12.61 -10.12
N ARG A 122 -0.09 11.69 -10.17
CA ARG A 122 -0.27 10.32 -10.59
C ARG A 122 0.55 9.35 -9.75
N ILE A 123 0.09 8.10 -9.67
CA ILE A 123 0.88 7.01 -9.10
C ILE A 123 2.11 6.78 -9.97
N GLN A 124 3.28 6.88 -9.36
CA GLN A 124 4.55 6.68 -10.06
C GLN A 124 4.97 5.22 -10.02
N ILE A 125 4.18 4.36 -10.64
CA ILE A 125 4.58 2.98 -10.92
C ILE A 125 4.71 2.87 -12.44
N SER A 126 5.94 2.92 -12.92
CA SER A 126 6.25 2.83 -14.35
C SER A 126 6.48 1.38 -14.80
N SER A 127 6.77 0.49 -13.88
CA SER A 127 7.07 -0.92 -14.14
C SER A 127 6.42 -1.81 -13.09
N PRO A 128 5.97 -3.03 -13.43
CA PRO A 128 5.51 -4.01 -12.48
C PRO A 128 6.63 -4.59 -11.61
N ILE A 129 7.90 -4.42 -11.99
CA ILE A 129 9.05 -4.68 -11.14
C ILE A 129 9.52 -3.35 -10.57
N LEU A 130 9.38 -3.19 -9.26
CA LEU A 130 9.82 -2.02 -8.52
C LEU A 130 11.21 -2.30 -7.97
N CYS A 131 12.21 -1.64 -8.52
CA CYS A 131 13.62 -1.80 -8.16
C CYS A 131 14.30 -0.43 -7.96
N GLY A 132 15.54 -0.45 -7.43
CA GLY A 132 16.37 0.73 -7.22
C GLY A 132 16.33 1.30 -5.80
N ALA A 133 17.17 2.32 -5.57
CA ALA A 133 17.54 2.77 -4.24
C ALA A 133 16.44 3.49 -3.42
N ASN A 134 15.36 3.96 -4.06
CA ASN A 134 14.34 4.73 -3.37
C ASN A 134 13.17 3.87 -2.88
N LEU A 135 13.46 2.97 -1.94
CA LEU A 135 12.48 2.05 -1.37
C LEU A 135 11.30 2.77 -0.69
N MET A 136 11.55 3.93 -0.09
CA MET A 136 10.49 4.73 0.53
C MET A 136 9.43 5.17 -0.49
N MET A 137 9.86 5.62 -1.68
CA MET A 137 8.94 5.99 -2.76
C MET A 137 8.23 4.78 -3.35
N GLN A 138 8.86 3.63 -3.36
CA GLN A 138 8.24 2.37 -3.80
C GLN A 138 7.15 1.94 -2.83
N PHE A 139 7.41 1.95 -1.52
CA PHE A 139 6.39 1.71 -0.49
C PHE A 139 5.21 2.68 -0.65
N PHE A 140 5.51 3.95 -0.78
CA PHE A 140 4.52 4.98 -0.93
C PHE A 140 3.62 4.77 -2.17
N SER A 141 4.21 4.42 -3.30
CA SER A 141 3.49 4.15 -4.54
C SER A 141 2.60 2.90 -4.43
N LEU A 142 3.11 1.83 -3.80
CA LEU A 142 2.35 0.61 -3.56
C LEU A 142 1.17 0.85 -2.60
N ILE A 143 1.38 1.58 -1.50
CA ILE A 143 0.33 1.91 -0.54
C ILE A 143 -0.78 2.72 -1.21
N ARG A 144 -0.42 3.69 -2.04
CA ARG A 144 -1.40 4.43 -2.84
C ARG A 144 -2.20 3.54 -3.76
N LEU A 145 -1.51 2.67 -4.49
CA LEU A 145 -2.16 1.72 -5.39
C LEU A 145 -3.17 0.86 -4.62
N ILE A 146 -2.76 0.25 -3.51
CA ILE A 146 -3.64 -0.57 -2.66
C ILE A 146 -4.87 0.24 -2.22
N ASN A 147 -4.66 1.43 -1.69
CA ASN A 147 -5.75 2.27 -1.19
C ASN A 147 -6.71 2.70 -2.31
N LEU A 148 -6.19 3.03 -3.49
CA LEU A 148 -7.00 3.36 -4.66
C LEU A 148 -7.88 2.19 -5.10
N PHE A 149 -7.31 0.99 -5.18
CA PHE A 149 -8.07 -0.21 -5.54
C PHE A 149 -9.17 -0.51 -4.55
N LYS A 150 -8.88 -0.38 -3.26
CA LYS A 150 -9.88 -0.61 -2.20
C LYS A 150 -11.03 0.40 -2.23
N LEU A 151 -10.80 1.59 -2.77
CA LEU A 151 -11.85 2.60 -2.96
C LEU A 151 -12.78 2.29 -4.13
N ILE A 152 -12.22 1.81 -5.24
CA ILE A 152 -13.01 1.56 -6.46
C ILE A 152 -13.85 0.29 -6.32
N ASN A 153 -13.28 -0.75 -5.76
CA ASN A 153 -13.94 -2.04 -5.67
C ASN A 153 -13.89 -2.56 -4.21
N GLN A 154 -15.07 -2.58 -3.60
CA GLN A 154 -15.20 -2.99 -2.21
C GLN A 154 -14.98 -4.50 -1.98
N GLU A 155 -15.04 -5.30 -3.05
CA GLU A 155 -14.89 -6.76 -2.98
C GLU A 155 -13.47 -7.24 -3.28
N MET A 156 -12.61 -6.39 -3.86
CA MET A 156 -11.23 -6.77 -4.18
C MET A 156 -10.36 -6.91 -2.94
N GLU A 157 -9.54 -7.95 -2.92
CA GLU A 157 -8.56 -8.19 -1.89
C GLU A 157 -7.13 -8.19 -2.46
N VAL A 158 -6.16 -7.90 -1.60
CA VAL A 158 -4.74 -7.78 -1.93
C VAL A 158 -3.97 -8.85 -1.16
N LEU A 159 -3.06 -9.54 -1.83
CA LEU A 159 -2.15 -10.51 -1.25
C LEU A 159 -0.71 -10.01 -1.38
N ILE A 160 -0.03 -9.83 -0.27
CA ILE A 160 1.40 -9.50 -0.21
C ILE A 160 2.13 -10.77 0.20
N ILE A 161 3.11 -11.17 -0.60
CA ILE A 161 3.81 -12.46 -0.44
C ILE A 161 5.32 -12.29 -0.46
N SER A 162 5.99 -13.25 0.14
CA SER A 162 7.41 -13.53 -0.04
C SER A 162 7.64 -15.03 -0.03
N GLN A 163 8.87 -15.49 -0.18
CA GLN A 163 9.17 -16.91 -0.31
C GLN A 163 8.54 -17.74 0.81
N ASP A 164 8.72 -17.34 2.07
CA ASP A 164 8.16 -17.99 3.26
C ASP A 164 7.05 -17.15 3.95
N GLY A 165 6.80 -15.96 3.43
CA GLY A 165 5.83 -15.00 3.98
C GLY A 165 6.26 -14.31 5.28
N ASN A 166 7.57 -14.31 5.61
CA ASN A 166 8.09 -13.78 6.87
C ASN A 166 9.17 -12.70 6.70
N ASP A 167 9.55 -12.37 5.46
CA ASP A 167 10.63 -11.47 5.14
C ASP A 167 10.46 -10.05 5.73
N ASN A 168 11.60 -9.43 6.04
CA ASN A 168 11.63 -8.05 6.55
C ASN A 168 11.08 -7.04 5.55
N LEU A 169 11.30 -7.23 4.25
CA LEU A 169 10.78 -6.34 3.21
C LEU A 169 9.24 -6.37 3.16
N LEU A 170 8.64 -7.57 3.21
CA LEU A 170 7.21 -7.78 3.30
C LEU A 170 6.65 -7.12 4.58
N THR A 171 7.29 -7.38 5.71
CA THR A 171 6.90 -6.82 7.02
C THR A 171 7.02 -5.30 7.01
N GLY A 172 8.10 -4.75 6.43
CA GLY A 172 8.33 -3.30 6.29
C GLY A 172 7.25 -2.61 5.44
N LEU A 173 6.91 -3.18 4.29
CA LEU A 173 5.81 -2.67 3.46
C LEU A 173 4.47 -2.68 4.22
N MET A 174 4.19 -3.75 4.96
CA MET A 174 2.94 -3.85 5.72
C MET A 174 2.90 -2.89 6.90
N ILE A 175 4.01 -2.68 7.61
CA ILE A 175 4.13 -1.64 8.66
C ILE A 175 3.85 -0.26 8.05
N ALA A 176 4.51 0.10 6.93
CA ALA A 176 4.30 1.37 6.25
C ALA A 176 2.82 1.55 5.84
N TYR A 177 2.19 0.49 5.34
CA TYR A 177 0.76 0.50 5.00
C TYR A 177 -0.13 0.77 6.22
N LEU A 178 0.12 0.11 7.35
CA LEU A 178 -0.65 0.31 8.58
C LEU A 178 -0.45 1.72 9.16
N MET A 179 0.78 2.23 9.10
CA MET A 179 1.10 3.59 9.53
C MET A 179 0.38 4.64 8.67
N ASP A 180 0.41 4.49 7.35
CA ASP A 180 -0.24 5.44 6.44
C ASP A 180 -1.77 5.37 6.51
N THR A 181 -2.33 4.16 6.49
CA THR A 181 -3.77 3.94 6.32
C THR A 181 -4.52 4.02 7.64
N TYR A 182 -3.97 3.43 8.71
CA TYR A 182 -4.63 3.32 10.02
C TYR A 182 -4.04 4.24 11.09
N ARG A 183 -3.01 5.01 10.76
CA ARG A 183 -2.34 5.93 11.70
C ARG A 183 -1.72 5.24 12.91
N TYR A 184 -1.32 4.00 12.77
CA TYR A 184 -0.58 3.30 13.80
C TYR A 184 0.86 3.80 13.84
N ASN A 185 1.48 3.77 15.01
CA ASN A 185 2.93 3.93 15.12
C ASN A 185 3.63 2.62 14.71
N LEU A 186 4.95 2.66 14.56
CA LEU A 186 5.76 1.52 14.13
C LEU A 186 5.53 0.29 15.02
N LEU A 187 5.60 0.47 16.35
CA LEU A 187 5.47 -0.64 17.30
C LEU A 187 4.07 -1.28 17.26
N ASN A 188 3.03 -0.47 17.22
CA ASN A 188 1.65 -0.96 17.13
C ASN A 188 1.39 -1.68 15.79
N SER A 189 1.96 -1.17 14.70
CA SER A 189 1.88 -1.82 13.38
C SER A 189 2.55 -3.20 13.41
N PHE A 190 3.77 -3.28 13.94
CA PHE A 190 4.48 -4.54 14.08
C PHE A 190 3.75 -5.54 14.97
N ASN A 191 3.29 -5.12 16.15
CA ASN A 191 2.55 -5.98 17.07
C ASN A 191 1.24 -6.50 16.47
N MET A 192 0.56 -5.67 15.68
CA MET A 192 -0.63 -6.11 14.94
C MET A 192 -0.30 -7.21 13.93
N ILE A 193 0.77 -7.05 13.14
CA ILE A 193 1.19 -8.07 12.19
C ILE A 193 1.58 -9.34 12.93
N LYS A 194 2.43 -9.23 13.96
CA LYS A 194 2.91 -10.37 14.77
C LYS A 194 1.77 -11.14 15.43
N SER A 195 0.71 -10.45 15.86
CA SER A 195 -0.46 -11.10 16.46
C SER A 195 -1.28 -11.92 15.47
N ARG A 196 -1.27 -11.54 14.20
CA ARG A 196 -2.00 -12.25 13.12
C ARG A 196 -1.15 -13.31 12.43
N ARG A 197 0.14 -13.04 12.30
CA ARG A 197 1.14 -13.93 11.69
C ARG A 197 2.35 -14.07 12.63
N PRO A 198 2.29 -14.96 13.64
CA PRO A 198 3.37 -15.14 14.64
C PRO A 198 4.69 -15.58 14.07
N SER A 199 4.72 -16.15 12.86
CA SER A 199 5.94 -16.63 12.20
C SER A 199 6.84 -15.53 11.66
N ILE A 200 6.37 -14.29 11.50
CA ILE A 200 7.24 -13.20 11.02
C ILE A 200 8.47 -13.05 11.93
N TYR A 201 9.59 -12.72 11.32
CA TYR A 201 10.83 -12.52 12.07
C TYR A 201 10.68 -11.40 13.10
N ASP A 202 11.39 -11.52 14.20
CA ASP A 202 11.41 -10.45 15.17
C ASP A 202 12.04 -9.20 14.56
N TRP A 203 11.43 -8.05 14.80
CA TRP A 203 11.88 -6.78 14.25
C TRP A 203 13.19 -6.35 14.95
N SER A 204 14.26 -6.99 14.55
CA SER A 204 15.63 -6.60 14.94
C SER A 204 16.36 -5.91 13.79
N SER A 205 15.70 -5.79 12.65
CA SER A 205 16.29 -5.28 11.43
C SER A 205 16.49 -3.78 11.52
N VAL A 206 17.69 -3.38 11.85
CA VAL A 206 18.18 -2.01 11.74
C VAL A 206 17.99 -1.46 10.31
N GLU A 207 17.90 -2.36 9.32
CA GLU A 207 17.85 -2.04 7.90
C GLU A 207 16.67 -1.16 7.50
N TYR A 208 15.45 -1.50 7.98
CA TYR A 208 14.24 -0.75 7.62
C TYR A 208 13.77 0.21 8.71
N ASP A 209 14.33 0.17 9.89
CA ASP A 209 13.89 1.00 11.03
C ASP A 209 14.06 2.51 10.73
N ALA A 210 15.21 2.91 10.21
CA ALA A 210 15.47 4.29 9.82
C ALA A 210 14.53 4.74 8.68
N LEU A 211 14.30 3.89 7.67
CA LEU A 211 13.38 4.14 6.58
C LEU A 211 11.95 4.33 7.07
N LEU A 212 11.47 3.44 7.95
CA LEU A 212 10.11 3.51 8.48
C LEU A 212 9.90 4.70 9.42
N LYS A 213 10.89 5.08 10.21
CA LYS A 213 10.87 6.32 11.01
C LYS A 213 10.77 7.55 10.11
N GLN A 214 11.58 7.60 9.05
CA GLN A 214 11.52 8.67 8.06
C GLN A 214 10.17 8.68 7.33
N PHE A 215 9.67 7.51 6.93
CA PHE A 215 8.35 7.36 6.30
C PHE A 215 7.24 7.90 7.22
N TYR A 216 7.28 7.58 8.51
CA TYR A 216 6.32 8.08 9.48
C TYR A 216 6.34 9.60 9.57
N THR A 217 7.51 10.19 9.76
CA THR A 217 7.67 11.66 9.85
C THR A 217 7.17 12.35 8.59
N GLN A 218 7.56 11.88 7.41
CA GLN A 218 7.19 12.53 6.15
C GLN A 218 5.73 12.33 5.74
N ASN A 219 5.14 11.21 6.07
CA ASN A 219 3.82 10.85 5.52
C ASN A 219 2.70 10.83 6.58
N CYS A 220 3.02 10.61 7.83
CA CYS A 220 2.03 10.46 8.89
C CYS A 220 1.92 11.70 9.80
N GLU A 221 3.03 12.27 10.22
CA GLU A 221 3.03 13.48 11.07
C GLU A 221 2.56 14.72 10.30
N ILE A 222 3.05 14.93 9.09
CA ILE A 222 2.73 16.12 8.29
C ILE A 222 1.23 16.19 7.94
N LYS A 223 0.55 15.06 7.82
CA LYS A 223 -0.91 15.05 7.57
C LYS A 223 -1.76 15.56 8.75
N CYS A 224 -1.21 15.62 9.94
CA CYS A 224 -1.93 16.13 11.12
C CYS A 224 -1.79 17.64 11.32
N THR A 225 -0.78 18.28 10.72
CA THR A 225 -0.44 19.70 10.93
C THR A 225 -1.36 20.68 10.17
N PRO A 226 -1.84 20.43 8.93
CA PRO A 226 -2.63 21.42 8.18
C PRO A 226 -4.01 21.72 8.77
N LEU A 227 -4.62 20.80 9.48
CA LEU A 227 -5.95 21.01 10.08
C LEU A 227 -5.91 21.94 11.30
N MET A 228 -4.82 21.93 12.07
CA MET A 228 -4.68 22.83 13.23
C MET A 228 -4.40 24.28 12.83
N ASP A 229 -3.63 24.51 11.78
CA ASP A 229 -3.33 25.87 11.30
C ASP A 229 -4.55 26.53 10.63
N THR A 230 -5.40 25.75 9.97
CA THR A 230 -6.64 26.27 9.37
C THR A 230 -7.66 26.67 10.44
N ILE A 231 -7.75 25.91 11.54
CA ILE A 231 -8.65 26.23 12.65
C ILE A 231 -8.15 27.48 13.41
N LYS A 232 -6.82 27.64 13.58
CA LYS A 232 -6.26 28.83 14.22
C LYS A 232 -6.43 30.10 13.39
N ARG A 233 -6.37 30.01 12.05
CA ARG A 233 -6.59 31.16 11.16
C ARG A 233 -8.07 31.57 11.11
N SER A 234 -9.00 30.62 11.08
CA SER A 234 -10.43 30.94 11.12
C SER A 234 -10.86 31.57 12.44
N SER A 235 -10.29 31.14 13.57
CA SER A 235 -10.57 31.74 14.89
C SER A 235 -9.93 33.14 15.06
N GLN A 236 -8.82 33.44 14.36
CA GLN A 236 -8.23 34.81 14.39
C GLN A 236 -8.94 35.80 13.47
N GLU A 237 -9.52 35.33 12.35
CA GLU A 237 -10.30 36.21 11.47
C GLU A 237 -11.66 36.59 12.08
N ASP A 238 -12.31 35.67 12.81
CA ASP A 238 -13.57 35.96 13.52
C ASP A 238 -13.37 36.94 14.69
N ASP A 239 -12.23 36.88 15.41
CA ASP A 239 -11.92 37.85 16.49
C ASP A 239 -11.56 39.25 15.96
N SER A 240 -11.07 39.36 14.72
CA SER A 240 -10.74 40.68 14.10
C SER A 240 -11.96 41.39 13.53
N GLU A 241 -12.99 40.69 13.09
CA GLU A 241 -14.26 41.30 12.64
C GLU A 241 -15.12 41.80 13.80
N LEU A 242 -15.03 41.17 14.98
CA LEU A 242 -15.78 41.59 16.17
C LEU A 242 -15.24 42.88 16.81
N MET A 243 -13.96 43.25 16.56
CA MET A 243 -13.35 44.48 17.12
C MET A 243 -13.49 45.72 16.21
N ALA A 244 -13.90 45.55 14.94
CA ALA A 244 -14.06 46.68 14.00
C ALA A 244 -15.45 47.34 14.03
N GLY A 245 -16.40 46.88 14.85
CA GLY A 245 -17.79 47.30 14.89
C GLY A 245 -18.18 48.35 15.93
N GLY A 246 -17.23 48.90 16.69
CA GLY A 246 -17.51 49.73 17.88
C GLY A 246 -17.03 51.16 17.82
N ASP A 247 -17.43 51.98 16.87
CA ASP A 247 -17.39 53.43 17.09
C ASP A 247 -18.24 54.19 16.03
N ARG A 248 -19.57 54.24 16.22
CA ARG A 248 -20.41 55.26 15.58
C ARG A 248 -21.02 56.15 16.65
N LYS A 249 -20.32 57.27 16.91
CA LYS A 249 -20.78 58.38 17.74
C LYS A 249 -22.08 58.97 17.22
N ARG A 250 -23.04 59.04 18.13
CA ARG A 250 -24.25 59.90 17.99
C ARG A 250 -23.84 61.36 17.81
N ARG A 251 -24.29 62.02 16.76
CA ARG A 251 -24.41 63.49 16.69
C ARG A 251 -25.87 63.85 16.87
N PHE A 252 -26.16 64.53 17.96
CA PHE A 252 -27.41 65.23 18.15
C PHE A 252 -27.36 66.54 17.32
N LEU A 253 -28.48 66.84 16.68
CA LEU A 253 -28.80 68.13 16.09
C LEU A 253 -29.52 69.00 17.11
N HIS A 254 -29.10 70.26 17.17
CA HIS A 254 -29.94 71.41 17.46
C HIS A 254 -30.26 72.16 16.19
#